data_18da4924505e9f34c15f36d2d70508c1
#
_entry.id   18da4924505e9f34c15f36d2d70508c1
#
_cell.length_a   1.000
_cell.length_b   1.000
_cell.length_c   1.000
_cell.angle_alpha   90.00
_cell.angle_beta   90.00
_cell.angle_gamma   90.00
#
_symmetry.space_group_name_H-M   'P 1'
#
loop_
_entity.id
_entity.type
_entity.pdbx_description
1 polymer ?
#
loop_
_entity_poly.entity_id
_entity_poly.type
_entity_poly.pdbx_seq_one_letter_code
_entity_poly.pdbx_strand_id
1 'polypeptide(L)'
;MSKIAIFLANGFEEIEGLTVVDICRRCGLTIDMVSITEEKQVMGSHKIPVTADMTLSQVNFEEYDCLVLPGGGQGTKNLEACEPLMQQIDAFYAVSYTH
;
A
#
# COMPACT_ATOMS: atom_id res chain seq x y z
N MET A 1 -1.09 -9.21 -17.78
CA MET A 1 -1.18 -7.81 -17.35
C MET A 1 -0.82 -7.71 -15.88
N SER A 2 0.06 -6.80 -15.52
CA SER A 2 0.53 -6.70 -14.14
C SER A 2 -0.52 -6.09 -13.24
N LYS A 3 -0.68 -6.66 -12.05
CA LYS A 3 -1.57 -6.14 -11.04
C LYS A 3 -0.76 -5.83 -9.78
N ILE A 4 -0.90 -4.60 -9.29
CA ILE A 4 -0.08 -4.05 -8.21
C ILE A 4 -0.97 -3.71 -7.02
N ALA A 5 -0.50 -4.01 -5.82
CA ALA A 5 -1.13 -3.55 -4.59
C ALA A 5 -0.18 -2.64 -3.85
N ILE A 6 -0.65 -1.46 -3.46
CA ILE A 6 0.09 -0.56 -2.59
C ILE A 6 -0.60 -0.51 -1.24
N PHE A 7 0.17 -0.72 -0.17
CA PHE A 7 -0.36 -0.83 1.18
C PHE A 7 -0.17 0.49 1.93
N LEU A 8 -1.28 1.03 2.39
CA LEU A 8 -1.31 2.32 3.06
C LEU A 8 -1.60 2.14 4.55
N ALA A 9 -0.73 2.71 5.37
CA ALA A 9 -0.90 2.76 6.81
C ALA A 9 -0.99 4.21 7.25
N ASN A 10 -1.61 4.48 8.39
CA ASN A 10 -1.64 5.82 8.93
C ASN A 10 -0.22 6.36 9.10
N GLY A 11 0.01 7.59 8.67
CA GLY A 11 1.33 8.19 8.70
C GLY A 11 2.17 7.95 7.45
N PHE A 12 1.58 7.38 6.39
CA PHE A 12 2.31 7.20 5.13
C PHE A 12 2.61 8.55 4.48
N GLU A 13 3.65 8.58 3.65
CA GLU A 13 3.99 9.80 2.91
C GLU A 13 3.06 9.92 1.71
N GLU A 14 2.19 10.94 1.72
CA GLU A 14 1.15 11.09 0.70
C GLU A 14 1.72 11.18 -0.70
N ILE A 15 2.78 11.98 -0.88
CA ILE A 15 3.37 12.16 -2.21
C ILE A 15 3.94 10.85 -2.72
N GLU A 16 4.67 10.11 -1.88
CA GLU A 16 5.28 8.86 -2.30
C GLU A 16 4.23 7.82 -2.67
N GLY A 17 3.19 7.69 -1.86
CA GLY A 17 2.14 6.71 -2.12
C GLY A 17 1.30 7.07 -3.33
N LEU A 18 0.78 8.29 -3.36
CA LEU A 18 -0.17 8.70 -4.40
C LEU A 18 0.49 8.93 -5.75
N THR A 19 1.77 9.34 -5.78
CA THR A 19 2.50 9.50 -7.04
C THR A 19 2.62 8.16 -7.75
N VAL A 20 2.93 7.11 -7.02
CA VAL A 20 3.00 5.75 -7.61
C VAL A 20 1.65 5.35 -8.18
N VAL A 21 0.57 5.57 -7.44
CA VAL A 21 -0.79 5.25 -7.90
C VAL A 21 -1.12 6.01 -9.16
N ASP A 22 -0.86 7.32 -9.17
CA ASP A 22 -1.19 8.18 -10.29
C ASP A 22 -0.41 7.75 -11.55
N ILE A 23 0.90 7.55 -11.41
CA ILE A 23 1.74 7.17 -12.55
C ILE A 23 1.33 5.80 -13.09
N CYS A 24 1.10 4.83 -12.23
CA CYS A 24 0.68 3.50 -12.67
C CYS A 24 -0.64 3.55 -13.44
N ARG A 25 -1.60 4.31 -12.95
CA ARG A 25 -2.90 4.43 -13.61
C ARG A 25 -2.78 5.15 -14.94
N ARG A 26 -1.93 6.17 -15.02
CA ARG A 26 -1.66 6.86 -16.29
C ARG A 26 -1.02 5.95 -17.34
N CYS A 27 -0.22 4.97 -16.86
CA CYS A 27 0.42 3.99 -17.75
C CYS A 27 -0.47 2.81 -18.10
N GLY A 28 -1.71 2.80 -17.62
CA GLY A 28 -2.65 1.71 -17.90
C GLY A 28 -2.43 0.47 -17.05
N LEU A 29 -1.62 0.57 -15.98
CA LEU A 29 -1.40 -0.54 -15.06
C LEU A 29 -2.52 -0.59 -14.02
N THR A 30 -2.88 -1.79 -13.60
CA THR A 30 -3.84 -1.97 -12.52
C THR A 30 -3.12 -1.86 -11.18
N ILE A 31 -3.51 -0.89 -10.38
CA ILE A 31 -2.98 -0.71 -9.03
C ILE A 31 -4.13 -0.46 -8.07
N ASP A 32 -4.17 -1.23 -6.99
CA ASP A 32 -5.16 -1.08 -5.94
C ASP A 32 -4.53 -0.53 -4.69
N MET A 33 -5.19 0.45 -4.07
CA MET A 33 -4.79 0.99 -2.78
C MET A 33 -5.44 0.15 -1.68
N VAL A 34 -4.63 -0.38 -0.79
CA VAL A 34 -5.07 -1.25 0.29
C VAL A 34 -4.78 -0.62 1.63
N SER A 35 -5.81 -0.43 2.45
CA SER A 35 -5.62 -0.02 3.83
C SER A 35 -5.25 -1.23 4.68
N ILE A 36 -4.25 -1.11 5.53
CA ILE A 36 -3.86 -2.22 6.41
C ILE A 36 -4.76 -2.34 7.64
N THR A 37 -5.69 -1.42 7.82
CA THR A 37 -6.70 -1.49 8.89
C THR A 37 -8.02 -1.98 8.31
N GLU A 38 -9.04 -2.08 9.15
CA GLU A 38 -10.38 -2.45 8.70
C GLU A 38 -11.15 -1.29 8.08
N GLU A 39 -10.61 -0.08 8.19
CA GLU A 39 -11.21 1.11 7.61
C GLU A 39 -10.50 1.48 6.32
N LYS A 40 -11.27 1.83 5.29
CA LYS A 40 -10.69 2.24 4.01
C LYS A 40 -10.02 3.61 4.09
N GLN A 41 -10.43 4.45 5.04
CA GLN A 41 -9.82 5.76 5.19
C GLN A 41 -8.48 5.66 5.88
N VAL A 42 -7.46 6.23 5.27
CA VAL A 42 -6.09 6.25 5.79
C VAL A 42 -5.63 7.69 5.87
N MET A 43 -5.04 8.06 6.99
CA MET A 43 -4.53 9.41 7.20
C MET A 43 -3.04 9.44 6.91
N GLY A 44 -2.62 10.28 5.97
CA GLY A 44 -1.20 10.48 5.69
C GLY A 44 -0.48 11.29 6.76
N SER A 45 0.84 11.36 6.63
CA SER A 45 1.69 12.06 7.60
C SER A 45 1.43 13.57 7.66
N HIS A 46 0.89 14.12 6.59
CA HIS A 46 0.52 15.55 6.51
C HIS A 46 -0.96 15.78 6.74
N LYS A 47 -1.64 14.81 7.37
CA LYS A 47 -3.06 14.88 7.73
C LYS A 47 -3.99 14.97 6.52
N ILE A 48 -3.58 14.40 5.41
CA ILE A 48 -4.42 14.31 4.22
C ILE A 48 -5.11 12.94 4.24
N PRO A 49 -6.44 12.89 4.39
CA PRO A 49 -7.13 11.60 4.37
C PRO A 49 -7.26 11.07 2.95
N VAL A 50 -7.03 9.79 2.81
CA VAL A 50 -7.13 9.09 1.53
C VAL A 50 -8.05 7.89 1.73
N THR A 51 -8.96 7.67 0.77
CA THR A 51 -9.81 6.48 0.79
C THR A 51 -9.20 5.40 -0.08
N ALA A 52 -8.82 4.29 0.54
CA ALA A 52 -8.27 3.15 -0.18
C ALA A 52 -9.37 2.41 -0.95
N ASP A 53 -8.97 1.61 -1.91
CA ASP A 53 -9.91 0.82 -2.71
C ASP A 53 -10.47 -0.35 -1.92
N MET A 54 -9.67 -0.91 -1.00
CA MET A 54 -10.07 -2.05 -0.19
C MET A 54 -9.27 -2.08 1.10
N THR A 55 -9.65 -2.98 2.01
CA THR A 55 -8.91 -3.22 3.24
C THR A 55 -8.07 -4.48 3.10
N LEU A 56 -7.11 -4.67 4.01
CA LEU A 56 -6.21 -5.83 3.98
C LEU A 56 -6.96 -7.15 4.00
N SER A 57 -8.06 -7.23 4.74
CA SER A 57 -8.86 -8.46 4.83
C SER A 57 -9.54 -8.84 3.52
N GLN A 58 -9.65 -7.91 2.58
CA GLN A 58 -10.30 -8.12 1.29
C GLN A 58 -9.32 -8.50 0.19
N VAL A 59 -8.01 -8.44 0.47
CA VAL A 59 -6.97 -8.67 -0.55
C VAL A 59 -6.80 -10.16 -0.82
N ASN A 60 -6.82 -10.52 -2.09
CA ASN A 60 -6.35 -11.83 -2.52
C ASN A 60 -4.94 -11.67 -3.08
N PHE A 61 -3.95 -11.99 -2.26
CA PHE A 61 -2.55 -11.77 -2.61
C PHE A 61 -2.10 -12.52 -3.86
N GLU A 62 -2.74 -13.64 -4.17
CA GLU A 62 -2.39 -14.43 -5.35
C GLU A 62 -2.68 -13.70 -6.66
N GLU A 63 -3.54 -12.70 -6.63
CA GLU A 63 -3.89 -11.92 -7.81
C GLU A 63 -2.85 -10.87 -8.18
N TYR A 64 -1.92 -10.58 -7.28
CA TYR A 64 -0.98 -9.47 -7.46
C TYR A 64 0.41 -9.95 -7.84
N ASP A 65 1.03 -9.20 -8.76
CA ASP A 65 2.39 -9.47 -9.23
C ASP A 65 3.43 -8.66 -8.47
N CYS A 66 3.01 -7.56 -7.86
CA CYS A 66 3.92 -6.65 -7.18
C CYS A 66 3.24 -6.03 -5.97
N LEU A 67 3.96 -5.95 -4.87
CA LEU A 67 3.49 -5.29 -3.65
C LEU A 67 4.38 -4.07 -3.40
N VAL A 68 3.76 -2.91 -3.15
CA VAL A 68 4.48 -1.65 -2.92
C VAL A 68 4.20 -1.16 -1.50
N LEU A 69 5.25 -0.77 -0.81
CA LEU A 69 5.17 -0.19 0.53
C LEU A 69 5.73 1.24 0.46
N PRO A 70 4.88 2.26 0.58
CA PRO A 70 5.37 3.63 0.56
C PRO A 70 6.11 3.99 1.84
N GLY A 71 6.95 5.01 1.76
CA GLY A 71 7.70 5.50 2.90
C GLY A 71 6.87 6.36 3.84
N GLY A 72 7.54 7.04 4.75
CA GLY A 72 6.96 7.83 5.82
C GLY A 72 7.32 7.19 7.16
N GLY A 73 7.89 7.97 8.09
CA GLY A 73 8.42 7.41 9.35
C GLY A 73 7.41 6.58 10.12
N GLN A 74 6.25 7.15 10.45
CA GLN A 74 5.22 6.44 11.19
C GLN A 74 4.52 5.40 10.31
N GLY A 75 4.31 5.73 9.04
CA GLY A 75 3.69 4.79 8.10
C GLY A 75 4.51 3.52 7.96
N THR A 76 5.83 3.65 7.81
CA THR A 76 6.73 2.51 7.72
C THR A 76 6.66 1.65 8.97
N LYS A 77 6.66 2.27 10.16
CA LYS A 77 6.54 1.53 11.42
C LYS A 77 5.23 0.78 11.50
N ASN A 78 4.13 1.40 11.08
CA ASN A 78 2.82 0.77 11.11
C ASN A 78 2.74 -0.40 10.13
N LEU A 79 3.36 -0.29 8.96
CA LEU A 79 3.43 -1.39 8.01
C LEU A 79 4.25 -2.56 8.56
N GLU A 80 5.40 -2.27 9.17
CA GLU A 80 6.25 -3.29 9.76
C GLU A 80 5.57 -4.00 10.94
N ALA A 81 4.72 -3.30 11.67
CA ALA A 81 3.98 -3.88 12.79
C ALA A 81 2.80 -4.74 12.34
N CYS A 82 2.44 -4.70 11.07
CA CYS A 82 1.32 -5.47 10.55
C CYS A 82 1.78 -6.88 10.18
N GLU A 83 1.67 -7.83 11.11
CA GLU A 83 2.14 -9.20 10.90
C GLU A 83 1.51 -9.91 9.71
N PRO A 84 0.19 -9.83 9.49
CA PRO A 84 -0.40 -10.48 8.32
C PRO A 84 0.20 -9.98 7.00
N LEU A 85 0.49 -8.68 6.91
CA LEU A 85 1.13 -8.13 5.72
C LEU A 85 2.57 -8.61 5.60
N MET A 86 3.34 -8.61 6.69
CA MET A 86 4.73 -9.03 6.67
C MET A 86 4.87 -10.49 6.28
N GLN A 87 3.96 -11.35 6.72
CA GLN A 87 3.96 -12.76 6.35
C GLN A 87 3.74 -12.94 4.85
N GLN A 88 2.87 -12.13 4.26
CA GLN A 88 2.62 -12.19 2.82
C GLN A 88 3.81 -11.66 2.02
N ILE A 89 4.48 -10.66 2.52
CA ILE A 89 5.68 -10.11 1.87
C ILE A 89 6.78 -11.16 1.81
N ASP A 90 6.94 -11.94 2.87
CA ASP A 90 7.93 -13.03 2.89
C ASP A 90 7.61 -14.10 1.84
N ALA A 91 6.33 -14.33 1.55
CA ALA A 91 5.89 -15.29 0.55
C ALA A 91 6.01 -14.75 -0.87
N PHE A 92 6.06 -13.45 -1.04
CA PHE A 92 6.23 -12.78 -2.33
C PHE A 92 7.65 -12.24 -2.44
N TYR A 93 8.16 -12.17 -3.66
CA TYR A 93 9.33 -11.35 -3.90
C TYR A 93 8.83 -9.92 -4.04
N ALA A 94 8.56 -9.30 -2.90
CA ALA A 94 7.99 -7.97 -2.88
C ALA A 94 9.02 -6.94 -3.33
N VAL A 95 8.56 -6.01 -4.16
CA VAL A 95 9.31 -4.80 -4.44
C VAL A 95 8.87 -3.78 -3.41
N SER A 96 9.73 -3.49 -2.45
CA SER A 96 9.41 -2.52 -1.43
C SER A 96 10.22 -1.24 -1.65
N TYR A 97 9.53 -0.11 -1.55
CA TYR A 97 10.16 1.20 -1.58
C TYR A 97 9.96 1.83 -0.22
N THR A 98 11.00 1.79 0.58
CA THR A 98 11.00 2.40 1.90
C THR A 98 12.01 3.54 1.90
N HIS A 99 11.51 4.76 1.88
CA HIS A 99 12.36 5.95 1.92
C HIS A 99 11.92 6.90 3.01
#